data_e0889d1ece90bf097f5763cfd7fb7551
#
_entry.id   e0889d1ece90bf097f5763cfd7fb7551
#
_cell.length_a   1.000
_cell.length_b   1.000
_cell.length_c   1.000
_cell.angle_alpha   90.00
_cell.angle_beta   90.00
_cell.angle_gamma   90.00
#
_symmetry.space_group_name_H-M   'P 1'
#
loop_
_entity.id
_entity.type
_entity.pdbx_description
1 polymer ?
#
loop_
_entity_poly.entity_id
_entity_poly.type
_entity_poly.pdbx_seq_one_letter_code
_entity_poly.pdbx_strand_id
1 'polypeptide(L)'
;MFGKKDDSKDNLDNLKVTNSDELGEIEQIKNRLDSDEIVKIVAKQSRSKPGGSLIGSPNTIFVTDRRLIIRNPTMFGARENVEDFGYDKITGIKLEKGMFSATLVLTIPGMGGVSRLGKATGLLAWGRESDGSIDAIPKDKAELILQFVRRKMEEVRKGNQQPANNSTSEDPLTLLKKRFVMGEITKEEFEEMKAILED
;
A
#
# COMPACT_ATOMS: atom_id res chain seq x y z
N MET A 1 7.94 23.20 27.17
CA MET A 1 7.58 22.90 25.78
C MET A 1 7.06 21.47 25.76
N PHE A 2 5.76 21.29 25.87
CA PHE A 2 5.13 19.97 25.97
C PHE A 2 5.03 19.39 24.55
N GLY A 3 5.68 18.27 24.32
CA GLY A 3 5.55 17.51 23.08
C GLY A 3 4.11 17.01 22.93
N LYS A 4 3.42 17.46 21.92
CA LYS A 4 2.13 16.89 21.50
C LYS A 4 2.42 15.45 21.09
N LYS A 5 2.02 14.49 21.93
CA LYS A 5 1.98 13.07 21.57
C LYS A 5 1.11 12.93 20.33
N ASP A 6 1.58 12.22 19.36
CA ASP A 6 0.93 12.04 18.04
C ASP A 6 -0.23 11.03 18.21
N ASP A 7 -1.31 11.51 18.82
CA ASP A 7 -2.53 10.71 19.08
C ASP A 7 -3.17 10.15 17.79
N SER A 8 -2.74 10.62 16.62
CA SER A 8 -3.24 10.17 15.33
C SER A 8 -2.72 8.79 14.92
N LYS A 9 -1.50 8.42 15.37
CA LYS A 9 -0.91 7.11 15.06
C LYS A 9 -1.58 5.98 15.81
N ASP A 10 -1.85 6.16 17.10
CA ASP A 10 -2.47 5.14 17.95
C ASP A 10 -3.90 4.81 17.50
N ASN A 11 -4.60 5.75 16.86
CA ASN A 11 -5.97 5.56 16.41
C ASN A 11 -6.06 4.67 15.15
N LEU A 12 -5.08 4.71 14.25
CA LEU A 12 -5.10 3.92 13.02
C LEU A 12 -4.79 2.43 13.24
N ASP A 13 -4.01 2.08 14.26
CA ASP A 13 -3.70 0.67 14.58
C ASP A 13 -4.90 -0.05 15.21
N ASN A 14 -5.71 0.70 15.95
CA ASN A 14 -6.88 0.20 16.65
C ASN A 14 -8.17 0.19 15.81
N LEU A 15 -8.08 0.50 14.52
CA LEU A 15 -9.24 0.45 13.64
C LEU A 15 -9.81 -0.97 13.59
N LYS A 16 -11.13 -1.05 13.85
CA LYS A 16 -11.92 -2.28 13.73
C LYS A 16 -13.21 -1.97 12.98
N VAL A 17 -13.56 -2.88 12.10
CA VAL A 17 -14.86 -2.82 11.41
C VAL A 17 -15.92 -3.33 12.37
N THR A 18 -16.93 -2.50 12.65
CA THR A 18 -18.03 -2.82 13.56
C THR A 18 -19.40 -2.65 12.92
N ASN A 19 -19.47 -1.99 11.78
CA ASN A 19 -20.71 -1.77 11.04
C ASN A 19 -21.17 -3.07 10.39
N SER A 20 -22.46 -3.42 10.55
CA SER A 20 -23.06 -4.66 10.01
C SER A 20 -22.95 -4.78 8.50
N ASP A 21 -23.13 -3.68 7.76
CA ASP A 21 -23.05 -3.67 6.30
C ASP A 21 -21.61 -3.91 5.83
N GLU A 22 -20.64 -3.32 6.53
CA GLU A 22 -19.22 -3.53 6.27
C GLU A 22 -18.78 -4.97 6.59
N LEU A 23 -19.30 -5.55 7.69
CA LEU A 23 -19.08 -6.96 8.01
C LEU A 23 -19.67 -7.89 6.94
N GLY A 24 -20.84 -7.55 6.41
CA GLY A 24 -21.43 -8.27 5.28
C GLY A 24 -20.57 -8.22 4.02
N GLU A 25 -19.88 -7.10 3.75
CA GLU A 25 -18.93 -7.02 2.64
C GLU A 25 -17.66 -7.87 2.89
N ILE A 26 -17.17 -7.93 4.14
CA ILE A 26 -16.02 -8.77 4.50
C ILE A 26 -16.32 -10.25 4.26
N GLU A 27 -17.53 -10.70 4.58
CA GLU A 27 -17.94 -12.10 4.35
C GLU A 27 -17.84 -12.49 2.86
N GLN A 28 -18.03 -11.52 1.93
CA GLN A 28 -17.90 -11.77 0.49
C GLN A 28 -16.47 -12.06 0.04
N ILE A 29 -15.46 -11.62 0.80
CA ILE A 29 -14.04 -11.84 0.48
C ILE A 29 -13.34 -12.78 1.47
N LYS A 30 -14.05 -13.36 2.41
CA LYS A 30 -13.51 -14.19 3.48
C LYS A 30 -12.57 -15.29 2.98
N ASN A 31 -12.94 -15.95 1.89
CA ASN A 31 -12.15 -17.02 1.28
C ASN A 31 -10.82 -16.53 0.64
N ARG A 32 -10.62 -15.22 0.56
CA ARG A 32 -9.44 -14.59 -0.03
C ARG A 32 -8.52 -13.99 1.03
N LEU A 33 -8.99 -13.91 2.27
CA LEU A 33 -8.18 -13.44 3.39
C LEU A 33 -7.31 -14.57 3.92
N ASP A 34 -6.09 -14.24 4.29
CA ASP A 34 -5.24 -15.16 5.05
C ASP A 34 -5.84 -15.40 6.45
N SER A 35 -5.49 -16.52 7.09
CA SER A 35 -6.10 -16.94 8.36
C SER A 35 -5.97 -15.93 9.50
N ASP A 36 -4.94 -15.11 9.48
CA ASP A 36 -4.59 -14.10 10.47
C ASP A 36 -4.63 -12.65 9.90
N GLU A 37 -5.19 -12.49 8.69
CA GLU A 37 -5.31 -11.18 8.04
C GLU A 37 -6.51 -10.41 8.58
N ILE A 38 -6.29 -9.17 9.02
CA ILE A 38 -7.31 -8.33 9.67
C ILE A 38 -7.72 -7.19 8.75
N VAL A 39 -9.01 -7.14 8.41
CA VAL A 39 -9.59 -6.00 7.70
C VAL A 39 -9.74 -4.82 8.67
N LYS A 40 -9.12 -3.70 8.35
CA LYS A 40 -9.10 -2.45 9.14
C LYS A 40 -10.13 -1.44 8.67
N ILE A 41 -10.34 -1.33 7.37
CA ILE A 41 -11.26 -0.36 6.77
C ILE A 41 -12.00 -1.05 5.62
N VAL A 42 -13.30 -0.79 5.54
CA VAL A 42 -14.12 -1.13 4.38
C VAL A 42 -14.72 0.16 3.83
N ALA A 43 -14.62 0.35 2.52
CA ALA A 43 -15.23 1.47 1.83
C ALA A 43 -15.92 1.01 0.55
N LYS A 44 -17.23 1.14 0.50
CA LYS A 44 -18.03 0.84 -0.68
C LYS A 44 -18.34 2.11 -1.44
N GLN A 45 -18.23 2.07 -2.77
CA GLN A 45 -18.64 3.17 -3.62
C GLN A 45 -20.13 3.51 -3.41
N SER A 46 -20.44 4.79 -3.40
CA SER A 46 -21.82 5.25 -3.46
C SER A 46 -22.44 4.88 -4.80
N ARG A 47 -23.68 4.43 -4.81
CA ARG A 47 -24.40 4.11 -6.06
C ARG A 47 -24.64 5.31 -6.94
N SER A 48 -24.68 6.52 -6.37
CA SER A 48 -24.86 7.76 -7.10
C SER A 48 -23.51 8.48 -7.25
N LYS A 49 -23.13 8.76 -8.51
CA LYS A 49 -21.99 9.62 -8.81
C LYS A 49 -22.38 11.09 -8.78
N PRO A 50 -21.43 11.98 -8.50
CA PRO A 50 -21.61 13.41 -8.79
C PRO A 50 -21.98 13.58 -10.27
N GLY A 51 -23.08 14.29 -10.53
CA GLY A 51 -23.64 14.44 -11.87
C GLY A 51 -24.80 13.52 -12.22
N GLY A 52 -25.32 12.73 -11.23
CA GLY A 52 -26.57 11.98 -11.35
C GLY A 52 -26.46 10.62 -12.06
N SER A 53 -25.28 10.19 -12.44
CA SER A 53 -25.04 8.85 -13.00
C SER A 53 -25.11 7.78 -11.90
N LEU A 54 -25.76 6.65 -12.18
CA LEU A 54 -25.85 5.52 -11.26
C LEU A 54 -24.78 4.48 -11.54
N ILE A 55 -24.19 3.94 -10.46
CA ILE A 55 -23.28 2.80 -10.49
C ILE A 55 -24.09 1.53 -10.27
N GLY A 56 -24.21 0.67 -11.30
CA GLY A 56 -24.97 -0.57 -11.22
C GLY A 56 -24.34 -1.59 -10.25
N SER A 57 -23.03 -1.64 -10.21
CA SER A 57 -22.26 -2.56 -9.37
C SER A 57 -21.14 -1.78 -8.66
N PRO A 58 -21.39 -1.23 -7.45
CA PRO A 58 -20.40 -0.47 -6.72
C PRO A 58 -19.18 -1.33 -6.33
N ASN A 59 -17.98 -0.77 -6.49
CA ASN A 59 -16.76 -1.38 -6.00
C ASN A 59 -16.68 -1.28 -4.48
N THR A 60 -16.01 -2.24 -3.86
CA THR A 60 -15.70 -2.21 -2.43
C THR A 60 -14.18 -2.31 -2.24
N ILE A 61 -13.63 -1.41 -1.45
CA ILE A 61 -12.23 -1.37 -1.07
C ILE A 61 -12.12 -1.95 0.35
N PHE A 62 -11.24 -2.91 0.52
CA PHE A 62 -10.86 -3.46 1.81
C PHE A 62 -9.40 -3.12 2.07
N VAL A 63 -9.14 -2.49 3.20
CA VAL A 63 -7.79 -2.19 3.66
C VAL A 63 -7.50 -3.14 4.80
N THR A 64 -6.52 -4.01 4.63
CA THR A 64 -6.10 -4.96 5.66
C THR A 64 -4.82 -4.49 6.33
N ASP A 65 -4.35 -5.22 7.31
CA ASP A 65 -3.02 -5.02 7.92
C ASP A 65 -1.87 -5.35 6.96
N ARG A 66 -2.12 -6.09 5.84
CA ARG A 66 -1.12 -6.59 4.89
C ARG A 66 -1.20 -5.99 3.49
N ARG A 67 -2.40 -5.73 2.99
CA ARG A 67 -2.65 -5.34 1.59
C ARG A 67 -3.92 -4.53 1.43
N LEU A 68 -4.07 -3.95 0.26
CA LEU A 68 -5.30 -3.32 -0.20
C LEU A 68 -5.98 -4.27 -1.18
N ILE A 69 -7.25 -4.58 -0.96
CA ILE A 69 -8.06 -5.45 -1.81
C ILE A 69 -9.20 -4.63 -2.42
N ILE A 70 -9.42 -4.76 -3.71
CA ILE A 70 -10.49 -4.10 -4.44
C ILE A 70 -11.38 -5.16 -5.07
N ARG A 71 -12.63 -5.19 -4.65
CA ARG A 71 -13.66 -6.04 -5.23
C ARG A 71 -14.51 -5.23 -6.18
N ASN A 72 -14.57 -5.69 -7.43
CA ASN A 72 -15.36 -5.09 -8.49
C ASN A 72 -16.41 -6.11 -8.97
N PRO A 73 -17.62 -6.08 -8.43
CA PRO A 73 -18.72 -6.91 -8.93
C PRO A 73 -19.18 -6.37 -10.30
N THR A 74 -19.33 -7.26 -11.26
CA THR A 74 -19.80 -6.95 -12.62
C THR A 74 -21.10 -7.68 -12.91
N MET A 75 -21.84 -7.25 -13.94
CA MET A 75 -23.09 -7.88 -14.35
C MET A 75 -24.07 -8.09 -13.17
N PHE A 76 -24.33 -7.04 -12.42
CA PHE A 76 -25.22 -7.08 -11.25
C PHE A 76 -24.82 -8.12 -10.17
N GLY A 77 -23.52 -8.41 -10.06
CA GLY A 77 -22.99 -9.37 -9.09
C GLY A 77 -22.87 -10.81 -9.60
N ALA A 78 -23.25 -11.09 -10.85
CA ALA A 78 -23.09 -12.41 -11.44
C ALA A 78 -21.63 -12.79 -11.72
N ARG A 79 -20.74 -11.79 -11.83
CA ARG A 79 -19.29 -11.95 -11.92
C ARG A 79 -18.63 -10.95 -10.99
N GLU A 80 -17.47 -11.29 -10.48
CA GLU A 80 -16.65 -10.38 -9.72
C GLU A 80 -15.19 -10.45 -10.17
N ASN A 81 -14.54 -9.32 -10.14
CA ASN A 81 -13.09 -9.21 -10.21
C ASN A 81 -12.57 -8.74 -8.86
N VAL A 82 -11.59 -9.44 -8.32
CA VAL A 82 -10.95 -9.06 -7.06
C VAL A 82 -9.47 -8.93 -7.33
N GLU A 83 -8.94 -7.76 -7.04
CA GLU A 83 -7.53 -7.42 -7.19
C GLU A 83 -6.97 -7.06 -5.84
N ASP A 84 -5.77 -7.55 -5.52
CA ASP A 84 -5.08 -7.25 -4.29
C ASP A 84 -3.68 -6.69 -4.55
N PHE A 85 -3.28 -5.75 -3.70
CA PHE A 85 -2.05 -4.99 -3.85
C PHE A 85 -1.33 -4.90 -2.51
N GLY A 86 -0.20 -5.59 -2.39
CA GLY A 86 0.71 -5.40 -1.26
C GLY A 86 1.18 -3.94 -1.17
N TYR A 87 1.36 -3.45 0.03
CA TYR A 87 1.80 -2.05 0.24
C TYR A 87 3.17 -1.77 -0.35
N ASP A 88 4.00 -2.79 -0.56
CA ASP A 88 5.29 -2.71 -1.26
C ASP A 88 5.16 -2.40 -2.75
N LYS A 89 4.02 -2.72 -3.36
CA LYS A 89 3.73 -2.48 -4.78
C LYS A 89 3.10 -1.11 -5.05
N ILE A 90 2.53 -0.49 -4.03
CA ILE A 90 1.90 0.82 -4.16
C ILE A 90 2.99 1.90 -4.08
N THR A 91 3.21 2.64 -5.16
CA THR A 91 4.20 3.73 -5.21
C THR A 91 3.60 5.10 -4.93
N GLY A 92 2.29 5.24 -5.11
CA GLY A 92 1.59 6.48 -4.83
C GLY A 92 0.12 6.27 -4.51
N ILE A 93 -0.42 7.13 -3.65
CA ILE A 93 -1.85 7.25 -3.39
C ILE A 93 -2.22 8.73 -3.31
N LYS A 94 -3.23 9.12 -4.06
CA LYS A 94 -3.76 10.48 -4.12
C LYS A 94 -5.25 10.46 -3.80
N LEU A 95 -5.70 11.50 -3.12
CA LEU A 95 -7.11 11.74 -2.83
C LEU A 95 -7.57 13.01 -3.53
N GLU A 96 -8.60 12.91 -4.35
CA GLU A 96 -9.30 14.03 -4.94
C GLU A 96 -10.66 14.19 -4.27
N LYS A 97 -10.86 15.32 -3.59
CA LYS A 97 -12.12 15.60 -2.86
C LYS A 97 -13.09 16.34 -3.77
N GLY A 98 -14.20 15.71 -4.06
CA GLY A 98 -15.35 16.35 -4.70
C GLY A 98 -16.28 16.98 -3.68
N MET A 99 -17.40 17.53 -4.14
CA MET A 99 -18.41 18.15 -3.26
C MET A 99 -19.10 17.09 -2.37
N PHE A 100 -19.47 15.93 -2.92
CA PHE A 100 -20.27 14.89 -2.23
C PHE A 100 -19.45 13.65 -1.89
N SER A 101 -18.44 13.33 -2.65
CA SER A 101 -17.62 12.13 -2.50
C SER A 101 -16.16 12.43 -2.83
N ALA A 102 -15.31 11.43 -2.68
CA ALA A 102 -13.91 11.51 -3.02
C ALA A 102 -13.53 10.45 -4.07
N THR A 103 -12.44 10.70 -4.77
CA THR A 103 -11.79 9.76 -5.69
C THR A 103 -10.42 9.39 -5.12
N LEU A 104 -10.17 8.10 -4.97
CA LEU A 104 -8.85 7.58 -4.64
C LEU A 104 -8.14 7.18 -5.93
N VAL A 105 -6.90 7.63 -6.09
CA VAL A 105 -6.04 7.30 -7.23
C VAL A 105 -4.82 6.56 -6.71
N LEU A 106 -4.62 5.33 -7.18
CA LEU A 106 -3.51 4.47 -6.82
C LEU A 106 -2.51 4.40 -7.98
N THR A 107 -1.23 4.54 -7.68
CA THR A 107 -0.15 4.36 -8.66
C THR A 107 0.61 3.09 -8.33
N ILE A 108 0.61 2.13 -9.26
CA ILE A 108 1.24 0.82 -9.11
C ILE A 108 2.09 0.55 -10.35
N PRO A 109 3.44 0.45 -10.23
CA PRO A 109 4.32 0.19 -11.35
C PRO A 109 4.01 -1.15 -12.03
N GLY A 110 4.07 -1.17 -13.35
CA GLY A 110 3.84 -2.39 -14.12
C GLY A 110 2.37 -2.73 -14.37
N MET A 111 1.44 -2.03 -13.74
CA MET A 111 0.04 -2.08 -14.11
C MET A 111 -0.26 -1.10 -15.24
N GLY A 112 0.44 -1.25 -16.36
CA GLY A 112 0.10 -0.56 -17.60
C GLY A 112 -1.32 -0.91 -18.00
N GLY A 113 -2.28 -0.10 -17.55
CA GLY A 113 -3.69 -0.28 -17.83
C GLY A 113 -4.55 -0.76 -16.66
N VAL A 114 -4.34 -0.25 -15.45
CA VAL A 114 -5.34 -0.27 -14.35
C VAL A 114 -6.64 0.45 -14.77
N SER A 115 -6.66 1.01 -15.96
CA SER A 115 -7.87 1.32 -16.73
C SER A 115 -8.91 0.19 -16.77
N ARG A 116 -8.60 -1.03 -16.32
CA ARG A 116 -9.58 -2.11 -16.23
C ARG A 116 -10.55 -1.96 -15.07
N LEU A 117 -10.15 -1.32 -13.98
CA LEU A 117 -11.09 -0.98 -12.89
C LEU A 117 -12.15 0.05 -13.34
N GLY A 118 -11.80 0.93 -14.29
CA GLY A 118 -12.73 1.88 -14.90
C GLY A 118 -13.41 1.38 -16.19
N LYS A 119 -12.79 0.47 -16.94
CA LYS A 119 -13.31 -0.02 -18.22
C LYS A 119 -14.35 -1.12 -18.10
N ALA A 120 -14.51 -1.77 -16.96
CA ALA A 120 -15.54 -2.80 -16.79
C ALA A 120 -16.97 -2.25 -16.80
N THR A 121 -17.17 -0.95 -16.73
CA THR A 121 -18.50 -0.31 -16.74
C THR A 121 -18.82 0.45 -18.03
N GLY A 122 -18.15 0.18 -19.15
CA GLY A 122 -18.62 0.47 -20.51
C GLY A 122 -19.18 1.86 -20.84
N LEU A 123 -19.26 2.78 -19.92
CA LEU A 123 -19.77 4.14 -20.14
C LEU A 123 -18.92 5.15 -19.35
N LEU A 124 -18.19 5.97 -20.11
CA LEU A 124 -17.46 7.14 -19.63
C LEU A 124 -16.14 6.89 -18.88
N ALA A 125 -15.18 6.30 -19.56
CA ALA A 125 -13.77 6.61 -19.30
C ALA A 125 -13.47 8.07 -19.64
N TRP A 126 -13.90 8.98 -18.81
CA TRP A 126 -13.47 10.37 -18.82
C TRP A 126 -12.44 10.56 -17.74
N GLY A 127 -11.20 10.46 -18.10
CA GLY A 127 -10.12 10.87 -17.24
C GLY A 127 -8.92 9.94 -17.24
N ARG A 128 -7.92 10.35 -18.01
CA ARG A 128 -6.49 10.04 -17.92
C ARG A 128 -6.10 8.58 -17.77
N GLU A 129 -5.51 8.11 -18.82
CA GLU A 129 -4.69 6.90 -18.88
C GLU A 129 -3.73 6.86 -17.71
N SER A 130 -3.67 5.71 -17.06
CA SER A 130 -2.58 5.19 -16.25
C SER A 130 -2.77 5.02 -14.75
N ASP A 131 -3.73 5.65 -14.09
CA ASP A 131 -3.85 5.51 -12.63
C ASP A 131 -5.12 4.78 -12.24
N GLY A 132 -5.01 3.78 -11.33
CA GLY A 132 -6.17 3.10 -10.77
C GLY A 132 -7.02 4.07 -9.95
N SER A 133 -8.02 4.68 -10.58
CA SER A 133 -8.91 5.61 -9.90
C SER A 133 -10.22 4.95 -9.49
N ILE A 134 -10.62 5.15 -8.24
CA ILE A 134 -11.90 4.69 -7.69
C ILE A 134 -12.65 5.92 -7.20
N ASP A 135 -13.70 6.27 -7.91
CA ASP A 135 -14.54 7.42 -7.61
C ASP A 135 -15.69 7.10 -6.64
N ALA A 136 -16.44 8.11 -6.26
CA ALA A 136 -17.65 7.99 -5.44
C ALA A 136 -17.46 7.30 -4.08
N ILE A 137 -16.26 7.42 -3.49
CA ILE A 137 -15.98 6.93 -2.13
C ILE A 137 -16.47 7.94 -1.10
N PRO A 138 -17.09 7.51 0.03
CA PRO A 138 -17.38 8.40 1.16
C PRO A 138 -16.10 9.09 1.64
N LYS A 139 -16.18 10.42 1.87
CA LYS A 139 -14.99 11.25 2.13
C LYS A 139 -14.21 10.84 3.36
N ASP A 140 -14.92 10.53 4.45
CA ASP A 140 -14.35 10.05 5.70
C ASP A 140 -13.56 8.75 5.51
N LYS A 141 -14.14 7.79 4.80
CA LYS A 141 -13.48 6.52 4.47
C LYS A 141 -12.28 6.71 3.56
N ALA A 142 -12.41 7.58 2.56
CA ALA A 142 -11.31 7.87 1.63
C ALA A 142 -10.11 8.53 2.34
N GLU A 143 -10.35 9.40 3.32
CA GLU A 143 -9.30 9.99 4.15
C GLU A 143 -8.62 8.95 5.04
N LEU A 144 -9.39 8.10 5.69
CA LEU A 144 -8.84 7.00 6.50
C LEU A 144 -7.98 6.05 5.67
N ILE A 145 -8.45 5.68 4.47
CA ILE A 145 -7.69 4.84 3.53
C ILE A 145 -6.38 5.52 3.16
N LEU A 146 -6.43 6.81 2.77
CA LEU A 146 -5.24 7.56 2.40
C LEU A 146 -4.18 7.56 3.52
N GLN A 147 -4.60 7.85 4.74
CA GLN A 147 -3.71 7.91 5.91
C GLN A 147 -3.12 6.54 6.23
N PHE A 148 -3.97 5.50 6.26
CA PHE A 148 -3.54 4.15 6.57
C PHE A 148 -2.56 3.59 5.52
N VAL A 149 -2.90 3.71 4.24
CA VAL A 149 -2.06 3.21 3.14
C VAL A 149 -0.72 3.94 3.10
N ARG A 150 -0.70 5.28 3.26
CA ARG A 150 0.56 6.04 3.33
C ARG A 150 1.46 5.57 4.46
N ARG A 151 0.90 5.35 5.65
CA ARG A 151 1.67 4.83 6.78
C ARG A 151 2.24 3.45 6.47
N LYS A 152 1.43 2.54 5.91
CA LYS A 152 1.90 1.20 5.53
C LYS A 152 2.98 1.23 4.46
N MET A 153 2.86 2.11 3.47
CA MET A 153 3.92 2.33 2.47
C MET A 153 5.23 2.82 3.11
N GLU A 154 5.14 3.71 4.10
CA GLU A 154 6.32 4.18 4.84
C GLU A 154 6.95 3.08 5.71
N GLU A 155 6.13 2.27 6.37
CA GLU A 155 6.60 1.12 7.16
C GLU A 155 7.38 0.14 6.28
N VAL A 156 6.83 -0.21 5.11
CA VAL A 156 7.49 -1.10 4.13
C VAL A 156 8.78 -0.47 3.60
N ARG A 157 8.78 0.82 3.26
CA ARG A 157 10.00 1.52 2.81
C ARG A 157 11.08 1.51 3.88
N LYS A 158 10.74 1.75 5.13
CA LYS A 158 11.68 1.68 6.25
C LYS A 158 12.17 0.26 6.51
N GLY A 159 11.30 -0.73 6.38
CA GLY A 159 11.66 -2.15 6.49
C GLY A 159 12.61 -2.61 5.37
N ASN A 160 12.40 -2.11 4.14
CA ASN A 160 13.29 -2.38 3.00
C ASN A 160 14.55 -1.50 3.01
N GLN A 161 14.53 -0.39 3.74
CA GLN A 161 15.67 0.43 4.13
C GLN A 161 16.20 0.00 5.49
N GLN A 162 16.08 -1.30 5.86
CA GLN A 162 17.10 -1.82 6.75
C GLN A 162 18.41 -1.42 6.10
N PRO A 163 19.20 -0.61 6.78
CA PRO A 163 20.45 -0.23 6.20
C PRO A 163 21.22 -1.52 5.93
N ALA A 164 21.65 -1.69 4.71
CA ALA A 164 22.94 -2.30 4.45
C ALA A 164 24.01 -1.43 5.18
N ASN A 165 23.73 -1.02 6.40
CA ASN A 165 24.50 -0.21 7.30
C ASN A 165 24.15 -0.57 8.74
N ASN A 166 24.34 -1.82 9.10
CA ASN A 166 25.29 -2.07 10.16
C ASN A 166 26.70 -2.01 9.53
N SER A 167 27.03 -0.92 8.88
CA SER A 167 28.32 -0.33 9.10
C SER A 167 28.19 0.44 10.45
N THR A 168 28.19 -0.29 11.56
CA THR A 168 29.34 -0.16 12.44
C THR A 168 30.45 0.04 11.44
N SER A 169 31.12 1.14 11.47
CA SER A 169 32.42 1.29 10.80
C SER A 169 33.18 0.02 11.18
N GLU A 170 33.07 -1.03 10.36
CA GLU A 170 33.93 -2.18 10.52
C GLU A 170 35.27 -1.53 10.35
N ASP A 171 36.03 -1.49 11.45
CA ASP A 171 37.40 -1.03 11.45
C ASP A 171 38.00 -1.51 10.14
N PRO A 172 38.62 -0.64 9.33
CA PRO A 172 39.19 -0.99 8.03
C PRO A 172 40.02 -2.29 8.09
N LEU A 173 40.63 -2.53 9.23
CA LEU A 173 41.39 -3.76 9.52
C LEU A 173 40.50 -5.01 9.61
N THR A 174 39.27 -4.89 10.12
CA THR A 174 38.29 -5.98 10.15
C THR A 174 37.77 -6.32 8.75
N LEU A 175 37.57 -5.31 7.92
CA LEU A 175 37.16 -5.47 6.53
C LEU A 175 38.27 -6.13 5.70
N LEU A 176 39.49 -5.75 5.93
CA LEU A 176 40.68 -6.33 5.30
C LEU A 176 40.84 -7.82 5.69
N LYS A 177 40.66 -8.17 6.96
CA LYS A 177 40.67 -9.56 7.44
C LYS A 177 39.59 -10.39 6.79
N LYS A 178 38.39 -9.84 6.60
CA LYS A 178 37.27 -10.52 5.97
C LYS A 178 37.57 -10.86 4.51
N ARG A 179 38.13 -9.93 3.73
CA ARG A 179 38.56 -10.17 2.34
C ARG A 179 39.65 -11.24 2.23
N PHE A 180 40.60 -11.25 3.15
CA PHE A 180 41.65 -12.27 3.19
C PHE A 180 41.05 -13.66 3.47
N VAL A 181 40.14 -13.79 4.44
CA VAL A 181 39.48 -15.07 4.77
C VAL A 181 38.60 -15.56 3.62
N MET A 182 38.00 -14.65 2.84
CA MET A 182 37.19 -14.98 1.65
C MET A 182 38.10 -15.35 0.43
N GLY A 183 39.43 -15.21 0.54
CA GLY A 183 40.34 -15.49 -0.57
C GLY A 183 40.33 -14.44 -1.70
N GLU A 184 39.79 -13.25 -1.41
CA GLU A 184 39.72 -12.13 -2.37
C GLU A 184 41.04 -11.40 -2.53
N ILE A 185 41.93 -11.54 -1.54
CA ILE A 185 43.28 -10.94 -1.54
C ILE A 185 44.29 -11.97 -1.06
N THR A 186 45.52 -11.83 -1.56
CA THR A 186 46.66 -12.67 -1.18
C THR A 186 47.22 -12.26 0.19
N LYS A 187 48.07 -13.08 0.77
CA LYS A 187 48.73 -12.79 2.02
C LYS A 187 49.63 -11.55 1.92
N GLU A 188 50.32 -11.40 0.81
CA GLU A 188 51.20 -10.28 0.50
C GLU A 188 50.42 -8.97 0.47
N GLU A 189 49.30 -8.93 -0.28
CA GLU A 189 48.39 -7.79 -0.35
C GLU A 189 47.76 -7.46 1.00
N PHE A 190 47.43 -8.47 1.81
CA PHE A 190 46.92 -8.27 3.16
C PHE A 190 47.94 -7.58 4.05
N GLU A 191 49.21 -7.99 4.09
CA GLU A 191 50.24 -7.42 4.91
C GLU A 191 50.60 -5.99 4.46
N GLU A 192 50.65 -5.70 3.16
CA GLU A 192 50.83 -4.34 2.64
C GLU A 192 49.74 -3.39 3.06
N MET A 193 48.46 -3.78 2.88
CA MET A 193 47.33 -2.93 3.27
C MET A 193 47.22 -2.78 4.77
N LYS A 194 47.58 -3.78 5.56
CA LYS A 194 47.61 -3.72 7.01
C LYS A 194 48.62 -2.71 7.48
N ALA A 195 49.84 -2.69 6.90
CA ALA A 195 50.89 -1.75 7.26
C ALA A 195 50.47 -0.29 7.02
N ILE A 196 49.70 0.00 5.96
CA ILE A 196 49.17 1.34 5.65
C ILE A 196 48.08 1.76 6.64
N LEU A 197 47.35 0.84 7.25
CA LEU A 197 46.27 1.15 8.20
C LEU A 197 46.76 1.29 9.65
N GLU A 198 47.98 0.82 9.97
CA GLU A 198 48.57 0.89 11.29
C GLU A 198 49.59 2.05 11.44
N ASP A 199 49.87 2.83 10.34
CA ASP A 199 50.75 3.99 10.32
C ASP A 199 49.91 5.29 10.45
#